data_506f47f8628a194eb36e5dad4082bcd4
#
_entry.id   506f47f8628a194eb36e5dad4082bcd4
#
_cell.length_a   1.000
_cell.length_b   1.000
_cell.length_c   1.000
_cell.angle_alpha   90.00
_cell.angle_beta   90.00
_cell.angle_gamma   90.00
#
_symmetry.space_group_name_H-M   'P 1'
#
loop_
_entity.id
_entity.type
_entity.pdbx_description
1 polymer ?
#
loop_
_entity_poly.entity_id
_entity_poly.type
_entity_poly.pdbx_seq_one_letter_code
_entity_poly.pdbx_strand_id
1 'polypeptide(L)'
;MLTLSEVGSGYVNDVHVEDDALQRAVGRLTQRKLSRLDLRAACEAVVETMPGLFGADGAGILLVDDAHVLRYVASTDTGAQLLEAVQESTGRGPCVESLVEDEPVGVVDMLEDDRWPDLGTLLASNGVRAVLGVPVHFGGVAIGSLNVYSAQCRVWDQSDYSALSTIESLIERLLTTAVFFERQEELIGQLQRALESRVVVERAVGVLMAVEEIEATDAFERIRRTARSSRRSVRDVAGDVIEWRKLP
;
A
#
# COMPACT_ATOMS: atom_id res chain seq x y z
N MET A 1 2.57 6.01 25.27
CA MET A 1 3.84 5.27 25.29
C MET A 1 3.66 4.16 26.31
N LEU A 2 3.08 3.03 25.89
CA LEU A 2 2.90 1.85 26.74
C LEU A 2 4.26 1.14 26.82
N THR A 3 4.68 0.81 28.02
CA THR A 3 5.93 0.09 28.24
C THR A 3 5.74 -1.39 27.90
N LEU A 4 6.75 -2.02 27.29
CA LEU A 4 6.78 -3.41 26.82
C LEU A 4 6.46 -4.49 27.86
N SER A 5 6.17 -4.13 29.12
CA SER A 5 5.88 -5.06 30.21
C SER A 5 4.40 -5.33 30.46
N GLU A 6 3.46 -4.69 29.75
CA GLU A 6 2.00 -4.85 29.94
C GLU A 6 1.28 -5.59 28.82
N VAL A 7 2.01 -6.07 27.81
CA VAL A 7 1.42 -6.82 26.68
C VAL A 7 1.32 -8.29 27.06
N GLY A 8 0.11 -8.72 27.38
CA GLY A 8 -0.19 -10.10 27.77
C GLY A 8 0.04 -11.13 26.66
N SER A 9 0.11 -12.42 27.03
CA SER A 9 0.60 -13.60 26.28
C SER A 9 -0.16 -13.99 25.00
N GLY A 10 -0.60 -13.03 24.19
CA GLY A 10 -1.35 -13.26 22.93
C GLY A 10 -0.68 -12.70 21.66
N TYR A 11 0.49 -12.09 21.78
CA TYR A 11 1.17 -11.46 20.63
C TYR A 11 2.32 -12.32 20.13
N VAL A 12 2.46 -12.44 18.82
CA VAL A 12 3.62 -13.06 18.18
C VAL A 12 4.76 -12.05 18.16
N ASN A 13 5.74 -12.23 19.05
CA ASN A 13 6.88 -11.30 19.19
C ASN A 13 8.23 -11.89 18.77
N ASP A 14 8.29 -13.15 18.31
CA ASP A 14 9.55 -13.86 18.12
C ASP A 14 9.99 -14.04 16.66
N VAL A 15 9.34 -13.37 15.71
CA VAL A 15 9.71 -13.47 14.29
C VAL A 15 10.40 -12.19 13.86
N HIS A 16 11.72 -12.26 13.72
CA HIS A 16 12.54 -11.19 13.13
C HIS A 16 12.92 -11.57 11.71
N VAL A 17 12.91 -10.60 10.80
CA VAL A 17 13.44 -10.82 9.46
C VAL A 17 14.97 -10.80 9.53
N GLU A 18 15.57 -11.96 9.28
CA GLU A 18 17.03 -12.07 9.27
C GLU A 18 17.63 -11.43 8.00
N ASP A 19 18.65 -10.60 8.16
CA ASP A 19 19.32 -9.92 7.05
C ASP A 19 19.82 -10.90 5.97
N ASP A 20 20.38 -12.03 6.38
CA ASP A 20 20.84 -13.05 5.45
C ASP A 20 19.69 -13.69 4.64
N ALA A 21 18.53 -13.88 5.25
CA ALA A 21 17.34 -14.39 4.56
C ALA A 21 16.81 -13.37 3.56
N LEU A 22 16.76 -12.11 3.94
CA LEU A 22 16.38 -10.99 3.07
C LEU A 22 17.33 -10.87 1.87
N GLN A 23 18.65 -10.87 2.09
CA GLN A 23 19.64 -10.79 1.01
C GLN A 23 19.53 -11.99 0.05
N ARG A 24 19.31 -13.20 0.57
CA ARG A 24 19.07 -14.37 -0.29
C ARG A 24 17.77 -14.27 -1.10
N ALA A 25 16.69 -13.73 -0.52
CA ALA A 25 15.43 -13.52 -1.21
C ALA A 25 15.57 -12.50 -2.35
N VAL A 26 16.14 -11.32 -2.05
CA VAL A 26 16.43 -10.26 -3.02
C VAL A 26 17.35 -10.79 -4.14
N GLY A 27 18.41 -11.53 -3.79
CA GLY A 27 19.33 -12.12 -4.76
C GLY A 27 18.62 -13.09 -5.72
N ARG A 28 17.76 -13.99 -5.20
CA ARG A 28 16.97 -14.91 -6.04
C ARG A 28 15.99 -14.19 -6.95
N LEU A 29 15.31 -13.18 -6.46
CA LEU A 29 14.38 -12.36 -7.25
C LEU A 29 15.11 -11.59 -8.35
N THR A 30 16.25 -11.02 -8.05
CA THR A 30 17.07 -10.28 -9.03
C THR A 30 17.67 -11.19 -10.10
N GLN A 31 18.05 -12.44 -9.74
CA GLN A 31 18.59 -13.43 -10.70
C GLN A 31 17.52 -14.06 -11.60
N ARG A 32 16.26 -14.14 -11.15
CA ARG A 32 15.16 -14.44 -12.04
C ARG A 32 15.11 -13.31 -13.06
N LYS A 33 15.37 -13.55 -14.34
CA LYS A 33 15.34 -12.54 -15.41
C LYS A 33 13.97 -11.80 -15.44
N LEU A 34 13.66 -11.09 -14.36
CA LEU A 34 12.42 -10.35 -14.16
C LEU A 34 12.22 -9.29 -15.26
N SER A 35 13.33 -8.83 -15.86
CA SER A 35 13.32 -7.96 -17.04
C SER A 35 12.68 -8.56 -18.31
N ARG A 36 12.33 -9.86 -18.30
CA ARG A 36 11.62 -10.55 -19.41
C ARG A 36 10.22 -11.02 -19.00
N LEU A 37 9.86 -10.87 -17.72
CA LEU A 37 8.52 -11.18 -17.23
C LEU A 37 7.62 -9.96 -17.42
N ASP A 38 6.36 -10.22 -17.62
CA ASP A 38 5.31 -9.25 -17.40
C ASP A 38 5.45 -8.67 -15.98
N LEU A 39 5.29 -7.34 -15.84
CA LEU A 39 5.40 -6.67 -14.54
C LEU A 39 4.51 -7.31 -13.48
N ARG A 40 3.30 -7.74 -13.87
CA ARG A 40 2.39 -8.45 -12.99
C ARG A 40 3.03 -9.72 -12.45
N ALA A 41 3.57 -10.56 -13.32
CA ALA A 41 4.25 -11.80 -12.93
C ALA A 41 5.50 -11.52 -12.06
N ALA A 42 6.16 -10.39 -12.26
CA ALA A 42 7.27 -9.96 -11.41
C ALA A 42 6.79 -9.57 -10.00
N CYS A 43 5.71 -8.81 -9.89
CA CYS A 43 5.09 -8.46 -8.61
C CYS A 43 4.57 -9.71 -7.89
N GLU A 44 3.90 -10.63 -8.59
CA GLU A 44 3.45 -11.91 -8.06
C GLU A 44 4.62 -12.71 -7.46
N ALA A 45 5.73 -12.83 -8.20
CA ALA A 45 6.92 -13.53 -7.71
C ALA A 45 7.55 -12.88 -6.46
N VAL A 46 7.50 -11.55 -6.35
CA VAL A 46 7.95 -10.83 -5.15
C VAL A 46 7.03 -11.14 -3.98
N VAL A 47 5.73 -10.91 -4.15
CA VAL A 47 4.71 -11.08 -3.11
C VAL A 47 4.69 -12.51 -2.57
N GLU A 48 4.81 -13.54 -3.43
CA GLU A 48 4.88 -14.95 -3.04
C GLU A 48 6.04 -15.30 -2.09
N THR A 49 7.12 -14.51 -2.08
CA THR A 49 8.27 -14.77 -1.18
C THR A 49 8.07 -14.18 0.21
N MET A 50 7.16 -13.21 0.36
CA MET A 50 7.03 -12.39 1.57
C MET A 50 6.52 -13.16 2.80
N PRO A 51 5.49 -14.03 2.72
CA PRO A 51 5.02 -14.74 3.90
C PRO A 51 6.12 -15.56 4.56
N GLY A 52 6.92 -16.27 3.77
CA GLY A 52 8.04 -17.07 4.30
C GLY A 52 9.19 -16.22 4.85
N LEU A 53 9.40 -15.02 4.33
CA LEU A 53 10.44 -14.12 4.80
C LEU A 53 10.06 -13.43 6.11
N PHE A 54 8.80 -13.00 6.23
CA PHE A 54 8.29 -12.26 7.38
C PHE A 54 7.67 -13.17 8.46
N GLY A 55 7.53 -14.49 8.23
CA GLY A 55 6.70 -15.33 9.07
C GLY A 55 5.27 -14.81 9.17
N ALA A 56 4.77 -14.25 8.09
CA ALA A 56 3.43 -13.70 7.95
C ALA A 56 2.48 -14.71 7.30
N ASP A 57 1.18 -14.48 7.42
CA ASP A 57 0.17 -15.39 6.84
C ASP A 57 -0.07 -15.06 5.37
N GLY A 58 0.08 -13.79 4.98
CA GLY A 58 -0.02 -13.40 3.59
C GLY A 58 0.58 -12.04 3.30
N ALA A 59 0.58 -11.70 2.01
CA ALA A 59 1.13 -10.46 1.48
C ALA A 59 0.35 -10.00 0.24
N GLY A 60 0.41 -8.70 -0.05
CA GLY A 60 -0.23 -8.13 -1.21
C GLY A 60 0.42 -6.83 -1.69
N ILE A 61 0.06 -6.44 -2.89
CA ILE A 61 0.44 -5.17 -3.49
C ILE A 61 -0.75 -4.53 -4.20
N LEU A 62 -0.99 -3.28 -3.85
CA LEU A 62 -1.94 -2.39 -4.50
C LEU A 62 -1.17 -1.32 -5.27
N LEU A 63 -1.59 -1.02 -6.47
CA LEU A 63 -1.13 0.16 -7.21
C LEU A 63 -2.32 1.01 -7.63
N VAL A 64 -2.09 2.30 -7.80
CA VAL A 64 -3.09 3.26 -8.26
C VAL A 64 -3.16 3.20 -9.78
N ASP A 65 -4.35 3.06 -10.34
CA ASP A 65 -4.59 3.17 -11.78
C ASP A 65 -4.66 4.64 -12.25
N ASP A 66 -4.83 4.84 -13.55
CA ASP A 66 -4.96 6.16 -14.17
C ASP A 66 -6.23 6.94 -13.74
N ALA A 67 -7.19 6.27 -13.10
CA ALA A 67 -8.36 6.89 -12.48
C ALA A 67 -8.16 7.19 -10.98
N HIS A 68 -6.94 7.04 -10.45
CA HIS A 68 -6.62 7.11 -9.01
C HIS A 68 -7.44 6.15 -8.15
N VAL A 69 -7.80 5.02 -8.70
CA VAL A 69 -8.39 3.93 -7.93
C VAL A 69 -7.29 2.94 -7.60
N LEU A 70 -7.17 2.61 -6.32
CA LEU A 70 -6.33 1.50 -5.91
C LEU A 70 -6.80 0.23 -6.61
N ARG A 71 -5.89 -0.48 -7.23
CA ARG A 71 -6.12 -1.75 -7.89
C ARG A 71 -5.23 -2.80 -7.29
N TYR A 72 -5.84 -3.89 -6.98
CA TYR A 72 -5.13 -5.10 -6.66
C TYR A 72 -4.24 -5.55 -7.83
N VAL A 73 -2.97 -5.80 -7.55
CA VAL A 73 -2.02 -6.31 -8.55
C VAL A 73 -1.66 -7.75 -8.27
N ALA A 74 -1.28 -8.07 -7.04
CA ALA A 74 -0.93 -9.41 -6.61
C ALA A 74 -1.23 -9.61 -5.12
N SER A 75 -1.61 -10.82 -4.74
CA SER A 75 -1.74 -11.27 -3.35
C SER A 75 -1.45 -12.75 -3.25
N THR A 76 -1.07 -13.20 -2.05
CA THR A 76 -0.72 -14.59 -1.81
C THR A 76 -1.94 -15.49 -1.61
N ASP A 77 -3.03 -14.95 -1.08
CA ASP A 77 -4.18 -15.74 -0.62
C ASP A 77 -5.46 -14.91 -0.53
N THR A 78 -6.54 -15.56 -0.05
CA THR A 78 -7.85 -14.93 0.10
C THR A 78 -7.93 -13.87 1.20
N GLY A 79 -7.10 -13.97 2.25
CA GLY A 79 -7.00 -12.96 3.32
C GLY A 79 -6.40 -11.67 2.79
N ALA A 80 -5.28 -11.77 2.06
CA ALA A 80 -4.68 -10.65 1.37
C ALA A 80 -5.64 -10.05 0.34
N GLN A 81 -6.33 -10.89 -0.48
CA GLN A 81 -7.33 -10.40 -1.44
C GLN A 81 -8.46 -9.63 -0.78
N LEU A 82 -8.94 -10.11 0.38
CA LEU A 82 -9.98 -9.40 1.13
C LEU A 82 -9.47 -8.06 1.67
N LEU A 83 -8.27 -8.06 2.26
CA LEU A 83 -7.63 -6.82 2.75
C LEU A 83 -7.57 -5.77 1.64
N GLU A 84 -7.11 -6.17 0.45
CA GLU A 84 -7.01 -5.31 -0.72
C GLU A 84 -8.39 -4.82 -1.19
N ALA A 85 -9.35 -5.74 -1.38
CA ALA A 85 -10.68 -5.44 -1.91
C ALA A 85 -11.47 -4.49 -1.01
N VAL A 86 -11.37 -4.66 0.30
CA VAL A 86 -12.04 -3.78 1.27
C VAL A 86 -11.46 -2.38 1.20
N GLN A 87 -10.14 -2.24 1.14
CA GLN A 87 -9.48 -0.94 1.03
C GLN A 87 -9.70 -0.30 -0.35
N GLU A 88 -9.72 -1.08 -1.42
CA GLU A 88 -10.11 -0.60 -2.75
C GLU A 88 -11.53 -0.03 -2.72
N SER A 89 -12.47 -0.74 -2.10
CA SER A 89 -13.90 -0.36 -2.11
C SER A 89 -14.19 0.83 -1.19
N THR A 90 -13.57 0.88 -0.01
CA THR A 90 -13.85 1.90 1.00
C THR A 90 -12.99 3.15 0.86
N GLY A 91 -11.77 3.01 0.33
CA GLY A 91 -10.77 4.07 0.31
C GLY A 91 -10.15 4.35 1.67
N ARG A 92 -10.24 3.40 2.61
CA ARG A 92 -9.77 3.51 3.98
C ARG A 92 -9.03 2.26 4.39
N GLY A 93 -8.11 2.40 5.32
CA GLY A 93 -7.33 1.32 5.89
C GLY A 93 -5.82 1.55 5.83
N PRO A 94 -5.02 0.65 6.43
CA PRO A 94 -3.58 0.84 6.61
C PRO A 94 -2.82 1.02 5.29
N CYS A 95 -3.19 0.32 4.22
CA CYS A 95 -2.51 0.47 2.92
C CYS A 95 -2.87 1.79 2.24
N VAL A 96 -4.10 2.28 2.42
CA VAL A 96 -4.52 3.60 1.93
C VAL A 96 -3.82 4.70 2.71
N GLU A 97 -3.75 4.58 4.04
CA GLU A 97 -3.03 5.55 4.88
C GLU A 97 -1.55 5.60 4.52
N SER A 98 -0.90 4.43 4.37
CA SER A 98 0.50 4.37 3.94
C SER A 98 0.73 5.07 2.59
N LEU A 99 -0.17 4.88 1.62
CA LEU A 99 -0.10 5.58 0.33
C LEU A 99 -0.31 7.10 0.46
N VAL A 100 -1.24 7.54 1.32
CA VAL A 100 -1.64 8.95 1.42
C VAL A 100 -0.60 9.76 2.20
N GLU A 101 -0.16 9.23 3.34
CA GLU A 101 0.84 9.89 4.20
C GLU A 101 2.28 9.71 3.67
N ASP A 102 2.48 8.81 2.69
CA ASP A 102 3.79 8.45 2.15
C ASP A 102 4.76 7.92 3.23
N GLU A 103 4.21 7.17 4.19
CA GLU A 103 4.94 6.59 5.31
C GLU A 103 4.51 5.15 5.59
N PRO A 104 5.37 4.32 6.21
CA PRO A 104 4.99 2.99 6.66
C PRO A 104 3.90 3.04 7.74
N VAL A 105 2.89 2.18 7.62
CA VAL A 105 1.79 2.05 8.57
C VAL A 105 1.75 0.64 9.14
N GLY A 106 1.96 0.53 10.46
CA GLY A 106 1.85 -0.71 11.21
C GLY A 106 0.59 -0.75 12.08
N VAL A 107 -0.14 -1.86 12.01
CA VAL A 107 -1.30 -2.16 12.86
C VAL A 107 -1.02 -3.45 13.62
N VAL A 108 -1.03 -3.36 14.94
CA VAL A 108 -0.76 -4.51 15.83
C VAL A 108 -1.98 -5.41 15.95
N ASP A 109 -3.16 -4.82 16.01
CA ASP A 109 -4.44 -5.50 16.03
C ASP A 109 -5.53 -4.64 15.39
N MET A 110 -6.07 -5.10 14.28
CA MET A 110 -7.14 -4.43 13.55
C MET A 110 -8.43 -4.27 14.37
N LEU A 111 -8.67 -5.12 15.37
CA LEU A 111 -9.85 -4.98 16.25
C LEU A 111 -9.73 -3.84 17.26
N GLU A 112 -8.51 -3.54 17.67
CA GLU A 112 -8.22 -2.54 18.70
C GLU A 112 -7.82 -1.19 18.09
N ASP A 113 -7.76 -1.09 16.76
CA ASP A 113 -7.40 0.14 16.06
C ASP A 113 -8.61 1.00 15.78
N ASP A 114 -8.73 2.09 16.54
CA ASP A 114 -9.87 3.01 16.48
C ASP A 114 -9.96 3.80 15.15
N ARG A 115 -8.91 3.77 14.32
CA ARG A 115 -8.92 4.46 13.01
C ARG A 115 -9.94 3.86 12.05
N TRP A 116 -10.14 2.53 12.13
CA TRP A 116 -11.01 1.81 11.19
C TRP A 116 -11.84 0.70 11.88
N PRO A 117 -12.70 1.01 12.82
CA PRO A 117 -13.40 -0.01 13.63
C PRO A 117 -14.27 -0.97 12.81
N ASP A 118 -14.94 -0.48 11.76
CA ASP A 118 -15.76 -1.32 10.88
C ASP A 118 -14.89 -2.26 10.03
N LEU A 119 -13.74 -1.78 9.54
CA LEU A 119 -12.78 -2.59 8.79
C LEU A 119 -12.13 -3.63 9.68
N GLY A 120 -11.75 -3.25 10.90
CA GLY A 120 -11.11 -4.12 11.87
C GLY A 120 -11.96 -5.34 12.16
N THR A 121 -13.24 -5.16 12.44
CA THR A 121 -14.18 -6.27 12.67
C THR A 121 -14.28 -7.20 11.46
N LEU A 122 -14.41 -6.66 10.26
CA LEU A 122 -14.51 -7.45 9.04
C LEU A 122 -13.22 -8.24 8.76
N LEU A 123 -12.07 -7.57 8.80
CA LEU A 123 -10.79 -8.17 8.48
C LEU A 123 -10.38 -9.24 9.50
N ALA A 124 -10.52 -8.94 10.79
CA ALA A 124 -10.19 -9.90 11.85
C ALA A 124 -11.06 -11.16 11.81
N SER A 125 -12.36 -11.02 11.47
CA SER A 125 -13.26 -12.18 11.31
C SER A 125 -12.85 -13.08 10.12
N ASN A 126 -12.01 -12.59 9.22
CA ASN A 126 -11.49 -13.32 8.07
C ASN A 126 -9.98 -13.61 8.19
N GLY A 127 -9.44 -13.56 9.40
CA GLY A 127 -8.05 -13.96 9.67
C GLY A 127 -7.00 -12.90 9.35
N VAL A 128 -7.36 -11.61 9.27
CA VAL A 128 -6.41 -10.51 9.12
C VAL A 128 -6.44 -9.66 10.39
N ARG A 129 -5.48 -9.90 11.29
CA ARG A 129 -5.41 -9.24 12.61
C ARG A 129 -4.36 -8.14 12.67
N ALA A 130 -3.17 -8.38 12.19
CA ALA A 130 -2.09 -7.38 12.14
C ALA A 130 -1.70 -7.12 10.70
N VAL A 131 -1.38 -5.87 10.38
CA VAL A 131 -0.99 -5.45 9.02
C VAL A 131 0.22 -4.53 9.11
N LEU A 132 1.19 -4.73 8.23
CA LEU A 132 2.26 -3.77 7.97
C LEU A 132 2.22 -3.39 6.50
N GLY A 133 2.05 -2.12 6.21
CA GLY A 133 2.09 -1.56 4.87
C GLY A 133 3.20 -0.55 4.71
N VAL A 134 3.82 -0.51 3.53
CA VAL A 134 4.76 0.55 3.13
C VAL A 134 4.33 1.12 1.78
N PRO A 135 4.55 2.43 1.54
CA PRO A 135 4.24 3.02 0.25
C PRO A 135 5.12 2.41 -0.84
N VAL A 136 4.58 2.20 -2.03
CA VAL A 136 5.33 1.80 -3.23
C VAL A 136 5.53 3.01 -4.11
N HIS A 137 6.80 3.29 -4.47
CA HIS A 137 7.16 4.46 -5.23
C HIS A 137 7.40 4.17 -6.71
N PHE A 138 7.21 5.21 -7.51
CA PHE A 138 7.69 5.27 -8.88
C PHE A 138 8.10 6.72 -9.19
N GLY A 139 9.38 6.91 -9.52
CA GLY A 139 9.91 8.25 -9.76
C GLY A 139 9.84 9.17 -8.54
N GLY A 140 9.93 8.63 -7.33
CA GLY A 140 9.87 9.38 -6.07
C GLY A 140 8.46 9.80 -5.65
N VAL A 141 7.42 9.22 -6.25
CA VAL A 141 6.01 9.48 -5.88
C VAL A 141 5.38 8.15 -5.46
N ALA A 142 4.69 8.15 -4.33
CA ALA A 142 3.95 6.98 -3.86
C ALA A 142 2.77 6.70 -4.81
N ILE A 143 2.77 5.51 -5.40
CA ILE A 143 1.75 5.06 -6.36
C ILE A 143 1.01 3.81 -5.90
N GLY A 144 1.27 3.35 -4.69
CA GLY A 144 0.64 2.14 -4.17
C GLY A 144 1.08 1.81 -2.76
N SER A 145 0.77 0.60 -2.33
CA SER A 145 1.20 0.05 -1.05
C SER A 145 1.56 -1.42 -1.19
N LEU A 146 2.68 -1.81 -0.58
CA LEU A 146 3.10 -3.19 -0.39
C LEU A 146 2.83 -3.57 1.06
N ASN A 147 2.22 -4.72 1.30
CA ASN A 147 1.85 -5.10 2.65
C ASN A 147 2.07 -6.58 2.96
N VAL A 148 2.20 -6.86 4.25
CA VAL A 148 2.12 -8.19 4.85
C VAL A 148 1.07 -8.16 5.95
N TYR A 149 0.44 -9.31 6.21
CA TYR A 149 -0.50 -9.43 7.32
C TYR A 149 -0.27 -10.70 8.14
N SER A 150 -0.72 -10.67 9.40
CA SER A 150 -0.80 -11.83 10.27
C SER A 150 -2.23 -12.08 10.71
N ALA A 151 -2.60 -13.36 10.83
CA ALA A 151 -3.86 -13.81 11.40
C ALA A 151 -3.91 -13.68 12.94
N GLN A 152 -2.79 -13.37 13.56
CA GLN A 152 -2.66 -13.10 14.98
C GLN A 152 -2.20 -11.67 15.21
N CYS A 153 -2.47 -11.14 16.42
CA CYS A 153 -1.91 -9.86 16.83
C CYS A 153 -0.39 -9.94 16.79
N ARG A 154 0.25 -8.95 16.16
CA ARG A 154 1.69 -8.92 15.99
C ARG A 154 2.22 -7.50 16.15
N VAL A 155 3.28 -7.36 16.93
CA VAL A 155 4.08 -6.14 16.96
C VAL A 155 5.11 -6.20 15.85
N TRP A 156 5.06 -5.26 14.93
CA TRP A 156 6.04 -5.11 13.86
C TRP A 156 7.27 -4.39 14.39
N ASP A 157 8.43 -5.00 14.28
CA ASP A 157 9.67 -4.39 14.75
C ASP A 157 10.45 -3.68 13.63
N GLN A 158 11.57 -3.05 14.00
CA GLN A 158 12.40 -2.30 13.05
C GLN A 158 12.93 -3.19 11.91
N SER A 159 13.15 -4.48 12.15
CA SER A 159 13.60 -5.40 11.08
C SER A 159 12.51 -5.65 10.05
N ASP A 160 11.24 -5.75 10.49
CA ASP A 160 10.08 -5.88 9.59
C ASP A 160 9.95 -4.65 8.68
N TYR A 161 9.99 -3.45 9.24
CA TYR A 161 9.93 -2.20 8.48
C TYR A 161 11.08 -2.09 7.48
N SER A 162 12.31 -2.37 7.91
CA SER A 162 13.50 -2.28 7.06
C SER A 162 13.46 -3.31 5.91
N ALA A 163 13.02 -4.52 6.22
CA ALA A 163 12.89 -5.59 5.22
C ALA A 163 11.82 -5.26 4.18
N LEU A 164 10.64 -4.78 4.63
CA LEU A 164 9.55 -4.45 3.72
C LEU A 164 9.93 -3.28 2.80
N SER A 165 10.60 -2.25 3.32
CA SER A 165 11.13 -1.14 2.53
C SER A 165 12.23 -1.60 1.53
N THR A 166 13.02 -2.62 1.90
CA THR A 166 14.01 -3.21 0.99
C THR A 166 13.33 -3.93 -0.18
N ILE A 167 12.26 -4.68 0.09
CA ILE A 167 11.46 -5.35 -0.95
C ILE A 167 10.73 -4.32 -1.82
N GLU A 168 10.19 -3.25 -1.22
CA GLU A 168 9.60 -2.13 -1.95
C GLU A 168 10.58 -1.52 -2.95
N SER A 169 11.80 -1.22 -2.52
CA SER A 169 12.85 -0.69 -3.41
C SER A 169 13.20 -1.65 -4.57
N LEU A 170 13.03 -2.95 -4.39
CA LEU A 170 13.14 -3.91 -5.50
C LEU A 170 11.99 -3.73 -6.48
N ILE A 171 10.76 -3.56 -6.00
CA ILE A 171 9.57 -3.32 -6.83
C ILE A 171 9.74 -2.01 -7.61
N GLU A 172 10.16 -0.91 -6.97
CA GLU A 172 10.41 0.36 -7.65
C GLU A 172 11.42 0.20 -8.80
N ARG A 173 12.50 -0.56 -8.59
CA ARG A 173 13.46 -0.86 -9.67
C ARG A 173 12.85 -1.70 -10.79
N LEU A 174 11.96 -2.64 -10.47
CA LEU A 174 11.24 -3.43 -11.48
C LEU A 174 10.31 -2.54 -12.30
N LEU A 175 9.55 -1.66 -11.66
CA LEU A 175 8.69 -0.66 -12.29
C LEU A 175 9.51 0.24 -13.22
N THR A 176 10.61 0.78 -12.72
CA THR A 176 11.51 1.65 -13.50
C THR A 176 12.10 0.90 -14.72
N THR A 177 12.53 -0.35 -14.52
CA THR A 177 13.09 -1.18 -15.58
C THR A 177 12.04 -1.51 -16.65
N ALA A 178 10.80 -1.82 -16.23
CA ALA A 178 9.70 -2.10 -17.15
C ALA A 178 9.39 -0.91 -18.07
N VAL A 179 9.50 0.32 -17.55
CA VAL A 179 9.32 1.55 -18.33
C VAL A 179 10.43 1.73 -19.38
N PHE A 180 11.66 1.33 -19.08
CA PHE A 180 12.78 1.45 -20.05
C PHE A 180 12.76 0.40 -21.15
N PHE A 181 12.13 -0.75 -20.95
CA PHE A 181 12.04 -1.79 -21.99
C PHE A 181 10.72 -1.66 -22.76
N GLU A 182 10.75 -0.98 -23.87
CA GLU A 182 9.69 -0.56 -24.82
C GLU A 182 8.67 -1.63 -25.29
N ARG A 183 8.45 -2.72 -24.57
CA ARG A 183 7.52 -3.78 -25.00
C ARG A 183 6.15 -3.77 -24.30
N GLN A 184 5.88 -2.78 -23.46
CA GLN A 184 4.56 -2.62 -22.82
C GLN A 184 4.09 -1.17 -22.86
N GLU A 185 3.88 -0.63 -24.06
CA GLU A 185 3.40 0.74 -24.28
C GLU A 185 2.15 1.08 -23.45
N GLU A 186 1.25 0.11 -23.26
CA GLU A 186 0.02 0.30 -22.52
C GLU A 186 0.28 0.48 -21.00
N LEU A 187 1.13 -0.35 -20.41
CA LEU A 187 1.46 -0.26 -18.98
C LEU A 187 2.30 0.97 -18.67
N ILE A 188 3.27 1.32 -19.54
CA ILE A 188 4.05 2.55 -19.42
C ILE A 188 3.12 3.76 -19.43
N GLY A 189 2.16 3.80 -20.36
CA GLY A 189 1.17 4.85 -20.42
C GLY A 189 0.30 4.93 -19.16
N GLN A 190 -0.07 3.78 -18.57
CA GLN A 190 -0.83 3.74 -17.31
C GLN A 190 -0.02 4.28 -16.14
N LEU A 191 1.24 3.84 -15.97
CA LEU A 191 2.10 4.29 -14.88
C LEU A 191 2.44 5.78 -14.98
N GLN A 192 2.71 6.28 -16.19
CA GLN A 192 2.94 7.70 -16.40
C GLN A 192 1.70 8.54 -16.07
N ARG A 193 0.52 8.11 -16.55
CA ARG A 193 -0.75 8.77 -16.19
C ARG A 193 -1.04 8.71 -14.70
N ALA A 194 -0.76 7.58 -14.03
CA ALA A 194 -0.92 7.44 -12.59
C ALA A 194 -0.02 8.43 -11.84
N LEU A 195 1.25 8.57 -12.25
CA LEU A 195 2.20 9.52 -11.66
C LEU A 195 1.73 10.97 -11.83
N GLU A 196 1.40 11.38 -13.06
CA GLU A 196 0.89 12.73 -13.33
C GLU A 196 -0.37 13.04 -12.54
N SER A 197 -1.26 12.08 -12.48
CA SER A 197 -2.52 12.15 -11.79
C SER A 197 -2.31 12.26 -10.27
N ARG A 198 -1.37 11.48 -9.69
CA ARG A 198 -1.00 11.55 -8.28
C ARG A 198 -0.51 12.93 -7.86
N VAL A 199 0.36 13.55 -8.64
CA VAL A 199 0.84 14.92 -8.37
C VAL A 199 -0.32 15.93 -8.28
N VAL A 200 -1.33 15.79 -9.14
CA VAL A 200 -2.52 16.64 -9.09
C VAL A 200 -3.33 16.38 -7.82
N VAL A 201 -3.50 15.12 -7.44
CA VAL A 201 -4.25 14.74 -6.24
C VAL A 201 -3.55 15.21 -4.97
N GLU A 202 -2.24 15.03 -4.85
CA GLU A 202 -1.46 15.52 -3.70
C GLU A 202 -1.55 17.04 -3.53
N ARG A 203 -1.47 17.78 -4.63
CA ARG A 203 -1.69 19.24 -4.58
C ARG A 203 -3.09 19.59 -4.09
N ALA A 204 -4.12 18.87 -4.55
CA ALA A 204 -5.49 19.08 -4.12
C ALA A 204 -5.68 18.71 -2.63
N VAL A 205 -5.07 17.63 -2.18
CA VAL A 205 -5.03 17.25 -0.74
C VAL A 205 -4.44 18.39 0.06
N GLY A 206 -3.26 18.90 -0.32
CA GLY A 206 -2.62 20.03 0.37
C GLY A 206 -3.47 21.32 0.37
N VAL A 207 -4.22 21.59 -0.71
CA VAL A 207 -5.15 22.71 -0.75
C VAL A 207 -6.30 22.54 0.24
N LEU A 208 -6.93 21.34 0.30
CA LEU A 208 -8.01 21.08 1.25
C LEU A 208 -7.53 21.07 2.70
N MET A 209 -6.37 20.48 2.99
CA MET A 209 -5.75 20.57 4.31
C MET A 209 -5.62 22.00 4.79
N ALA A 210 -5.11 22.88 3.92
CA ALA A 210 -4.89 24.28 4.25
C ALA A 210 -6.18 25.10 4.36
N VAL A 211 -7.21 24.78 3.60
CA VAL A 211 -8.48 25.53 3.56
C VAL A 211 -9.46 25.06 4.62
N GLU A 212 -9.49 23.77 4.88
CA GLU A 212 -10.48 23.13 5.76
C GLU A 212 -9.90 22.69 7.10
N GLU A 213 -8.59 22.85 7.32
CA GLU A 213 -7.86 22.47 8.54
C GLU A 213 -8.07 20.98 8.92
N ILE A 214 -7.98 20.09 7.92
CA ILE A 214 -8.16 18.64 8.07
C ILE A 214 -6.88 17.90 7.74
N GLU A 215 -6.80 16.63 8.17
CA GLU A 215 -5.67 15.74 7.88
C GLU A 215 -5.68 15.26 6.41
N ALA A 216 -4.51 14.81 5.92
CA ALA A 216 -4.32 14.40 4.53
C ALA A 216 -5.26 13.24 4.13
N THR A 217 -5.42 12.24 5.00
CA THR A 217 -6.34 11.12 4.79
C THR A 217 -7.79 11.57 4.62
N ASP A 218 -8.26 12.50 5.46
CA ASP A 218 -9.61 13.05 5.36
C ASP A 218 -9.81 13.85 4.08
N ALA A 219 -8.82 14.66 3.70
CA ALA A 219 -8.84 15.43 2.47
C ALA A 219 -8.92 14.50 1.25
N PHE A 220 -8.10 13.46 1.20
CA PHE A 220 -8.11 12.46 0.12
C PHE A 220 -9.46 11.71 0.04
N GLU A 221 -10.00 11.26 1.19
CA GLU A 221 -11.29 10.58 1.21
C GLU A 221 -12.42 11.47 0.69
N ARG A 222 -12.42 12.77 1.02
CA ARG A 222 -13.42 13.73 0.53
C ARG A 222 -13.35 13.90 -0.98
N ILE A 223 -12.15 14.04 -1.56
CA ILE A 223 -11.96 14.11 -3.02
C ILE A 223 -12.51 12.83 -3.67
N ARG A 224 -12.15 11.67 -3.13
CA ARG A 224 -12.58 10.38 -3.65
C ARG A 224 -14.08 10.17 -3.57
N ARG A 225 -14.72 10.55 -2.46
CA ARG A 225 -16.17 10.50 -2.28
C ARG A 225 -16.90 11.39 -3.27
N THR A 226 -16.41 12.61 -3.46
CA THR A 226 -16.95 13.55 -4.46
C THR A 226 -16.83 13.01 -5.87
N ALA A 227 -15.69 12.41 -6.22
CA ALA A 227 -15.48 11.77 -7.52
C ALA A 227 -16.50 10.65 -7.76
N ARG A 228 -16.73 9.76 -6.79
CA ARG A 228 -17.73 8.70 -6.88
C ARG A 228 -19.15 9.25 -7.03
N SER A 229 -19.56 10.20 -6.18
CA SER A 229 -20.92 10.75 -6.22
C SER A 229 -21.22 11.52 -7.50
N SER A 230 -20.21 12.20 -8.06
CA SER A 230 -20.34 12.95 -9.32
C SER A 230 -20.04 12.13 -10.59
N ARG A 231 -19.62 10.84 -10.44
CA ARG A 231 -19.16 9.97 -11.54
C ARG A 231 -18.06 10.60 -12.38
N ARG A 232 -17.14 11.31 -11.72
CA ARG A 232 -15.97 11.94 -12.34
C ARG A 232 -14.70 11.23 -11.88
N SER A 233 -13.58 11.45 -12.61
CA SER A 233 -12.29 10.94 -12.14
C SER A 233 -11.83 11.70 -10.90
N VAL A 234 -11.03 11.04 -10.05
CA VAL A 234 -10.42 11.68 -8.87
C VAL A 234 -9.52 12.84 -9.30
N ARG A 235 -8.80 12.66 -10.42
CA ARG A 235 -7.95 13.70 -11.02
C ARG A 235 -8.75 14.96 -11.41
N ASP A 236 -9.92 14.80 -12.03
CA ASP A 236 -10.75 15.95 -12.45
C ASP A 236 -11.26 16.72 -11.24
N VAL A 237 -11.74 15.99 -10.20
CA VAL A 237 -12.18 16.61 -8.95
C VAL A 237 -11.01 17.30 -8.24
N ALA A 238 -9.84 16.68 -8.24
CA ALA A 238 -8.62 17.27 -7.69
C ALA A 238 -8.21 18.53 -8.48
N GLY A 239 -8.35 18.53 -9.81
CA GLY A 239 -8.14 19.72 -10.64
C GLY A 239 -9.04 20.89 -10.23
N ASP A 240 -10.33 20.61 -10.04
CA ASP A 240 -11.29 21.62 -9.57
C ASP A 240 -10.92 22.15 -8.17
N VAL A 241 -10.49 21.27 -7.26
CA VAL A 241 -10.05 21.69 -5.92
C VAL A 241 -8.86 22.63 -5.99
N ILE A 242 -7.90 22.37 -6.86
CA ILE A 242 -6.74 23.25 -7.05
C ILE A 242 -7.18 24.62 -7.60
N GLU A 243 -8.08 24.61 -8.58
CA GLU A 243 -8.56 25.84 -9.24
C GLU A 243 -9.48 26.67 -8.34
N TRP A 244 -10.44 26.02 -7.67
CA TRP A 244 -11.49 26.73 -6.92
C TRP A 244 -11.27 26.76 -5.42
N ARG A 245 -10.25 26.06 -4.92
CA ARG A 245 -9.91 25.90 -3.50
C ARG A 245 -11.06 25.35 -2.65
N LYS A 246 -11.92 24.52 -3.24
CA LYS A 246 -13.04 23.83 -2.58
C LYS A 246 -13.45 22.62 -3.41
N LEU A 247 -14.15 21.69 -2.78
CA LEU A 247 -14.80 20.58 -3.51
C LEU A 247 -15.94 21.10 -4.38
N PRO A 248 -16.08 20.55 -5.58
CA PRO A 248 -17.20 20.88 -6.48
C PRO A 248 -18.54 20.37 -5.99
#